data_e91e1dba7b4fc8d9c952b6fbe5e37a3f
#
_entry.id   e91e1dba7b4fc8d9c952b6fbe5e37a3f
#
_cell.length_a   1.000
_cell.length_b   1.000
_cell.length_c   1.000
_cell.angle_alpha   90.00
_cell.angle_beta   90.00
_cell.angle_gamma   90.00
#
_symmetry.space_group_name_H-M   'P 1'
#
loop_
_entity.id
_entity.type
_entity.pdbx_description
1 polymer ?
#
loop_
_entity_poly.entity_id
_entity_poly.type
_entity_poly.pdbx_seq_one_letter_code
_entity_poly.pdbx_strand_id
1 'polypeptide(L)'
;MIHSSPLTHCISTYNNLPYLKLAVESVRSNSFYNDAPFIIHAENCTDGTNEWLAENAERLQLQYYVDVHNKSPKGIGGGMNFCAEKVETEYINFLHSDFYVTKDWDLELLKIHQAHPQEKLWVNSYRVEPNMFNSPQRPGTYIIDKDSFGCYHNNFTASAFEDWVKELKEMNDYFEIPKGEGVSGLVLKSVWDEVGGNDPRFAPTSWDDMDLFLRMLQHGVRFVLPFSSIVWHFGARGSHRLEENGGQSSQRQREAEQKNRIKWLEKWKQMPTFDQYEMIKQF
;
A
#
# COMPACT_ATOMS: atom_id res chain seq x y z
N MET A 1 -31.59 -0.50 3.18
CA MET A 1 -30.70 -1.44 3.90
C MET A 1 -29.30 -0.86 3.74
N ILE A 2 -28.70 -0.41 4.82
CA ILE A 2 -27.29 0.02 4.82
C ILE A 2 -26.50 -1.28 4.70
N HIS A 3 -25.96 -1.56 3.53
CA HIS A 3 -25.04 -2.67 3.37
C HIS A 3 -23.78 -2.31 4.15
N SER A 4 -23.46 -3.05 5.20
CA SER A 4 -22.18 -2.95 5.85
C SER A 4 -21.08 -3.20 4.82
N SER A 5 -20.03 -2.36 4.81
CA SER A 5 -18.91 -2.52 3.90
C SER A 5 -18.31 -3.94 4.01
N PRO A 6 -18.03 -4.63 2.90
CA PRO A 6 -17.39 -5.94 2.94
C PRO A 6 -15.90 -5.87 3.23
N LEU A 7 -15.32 -4.68 3.23
CA LEU A 7 -13.87 -4.47 3.39
C LEU A 7 -13.55 -3.50 4.51
N THR A 8 -12.34 -3.62 5.05
CA THR A 8 -11.72 -2.69 6.00
C THR A 8 -10.45 -2.12 5.39
N HIS A 9 -10.30 -0.80 5.42
CA HIS A 9 -9.05 -0.14 5.03
C HIS A 9 -8.03 -0.21 6.16
N CYS A 10 -6.77 -0.47 5.83
CA CYS A 10 -5.67 -0.61 6.79
C CYS A 10 -4.46 0.19 6.35
N ILE A 11 -3.93 1.04 7.23
CA ILE A 11 -2.66 1.76 7.05
C ILE A 11 -1.75 1.52 8.24
N SER A 12 -0.49 1.14 7.95
CA SER A 12 0.61 1.23 8.92
C SER A 12 1.46 2.46 8.59
N THR A 13 1.78 3.30 9.58
CA THR A 13 2.50 4.55 9.37
C THR A 13 3.62 4.78 10.36
N TYR A 14 4.64 5.51 9.93
CA TYR A 14 5.76 6.00 10.73
C TYR A 14 6.22 7.36 10.19
N ASN A 15 6.05 8.44 11.01
CA ASN A 15 6.51 9.79 10.65
C ASN A 15 6.17 10.22 9.23
N ASN A 16 4.89 10.31 8.91
CA ASN A 16 4.43 10.64 7.56
C ASN A 16 3.17 11.51 7.56
N LEU A 17 3.00 12.35 8.58
CA LEU A 17 1.75 13.06 8.84
C LEU A 17 1.19 13.84 7.64
N PRO A 18 1.97 14.65 6.88
CA PRO A 18 1.39 15.43 5.78
C PRO A 18 0.78 14.56 4.69
N TYR A 19 1.42 13.42 4.36
CA TYR A 19 0.94 12.47 3.38
C TYR A 19 -0.19 11.58 3.93
N LEU A 20 -0.09 11.16 5.20
CA LEU A 20 -1.15 10.43 5.88
C LEU A 20 -2.48 11.19 5.85
N LYS A 21 -2.45 12.52 6.06
CA LYS A 21 -3.64 13.38 5.95
C LYS A 21 -4.27 13.24 4.57
N LEU A 22 -3.49 13.40 3.51
CA LEU A 22 -3.97 13.26 2.13
C LEU A 22 -4.53 11.84 1.87
N ALA A 23 -3.83 10.81 2.32
CA ALA A 23 -4.27 9.42 2.14
C ALA A 23 -5.62 9.19 2.82
N VAL A 24 -5.74 9.52 4.10
CA VAL A 24 -6.96 9.30 4.88
C VAL A 24 -8.14 10.11 4.32
N GLU A 25 -7.92 11.39 4.01
CA GLU A 25 -8.97 12.26 3.47
C GLU A 25 -9.42 11.81 2.08
N SER A 26 -8.48 11.38 1.21
CA SER A 26 -8.83 10.85 -0.11
C SER A 26 -9.63 9.55 -0.01
N VAL A 27 -9.26 8.63 0.89
CA VAL A 27 -10.02 7.40 1.14
C VAL A 27 -11.45 7.76 1.56
N ARG A 28 -11.63 8.65 2.53
CA ARG A 28 -12.98 9.03 2.99
C ARG A 28 -13.83 9.76 1.95
N SER A 29 -13.18 10.52 1.07
CA SER A 29 -13.90 11.28 0.02
C SER A 29 -14.17 10.46 -1.23
N ASN A 30 -13.29 9.54 -1.58
CA ASN A 30 -13.27 8.89 -2.89
C ASN A 30 -13.62 7.40 -2.88
N SER A 31 -13.68 6.74 -1.71
CA SER A 31 -14.15 5.36 -1.64
C SER A 31 -15.64 5.26 -1.98
N PHE A 32 -15.99 4.22 -2.71
CA PHE A 32 -17.38 3.80 -2.88
C PHE A 32 -17.97 3.36 -1.54
N TYR A 33 -17.19 2.62 -0.74
CA TYR A 33 -17.54 2.24 0.63
C TYR A 33 -17.00 3.28 1.62
N ASN A 34 -17.57 4.49 1.58
CA ASN A 34 -17.07 5.62 2.38
C ASN A 34 -17.26 5.45 3.90
N ASP A 35 -18.13 4.53 4.32
CA ASP A 35 -18.38 4.12 5.71
C ASP A 35 -17.59 2.87 6.13
N ALA A 36 -16.71 2.35 5.26
CA ALA A 36 -15.89 1.20 5.57
C ALA A 36 -15.07 1.42 6.86
N PRO A 37 -14.94 0.39 7.73
CA PRO A 37 -14.00 0.46 8.84
C PRO A 37 -12.61 0.85 8.35
N PHE A 38 -11.93 1.73 9.10
CA PHE A 38 -10.61 2.21 8.73
C PHE A 38 -9.67 2.13 9.93
N ILE A 39 -8.69 1.27 9.85
CA ILE A 39 -7.75 0.98 10.93
C ILE A 39 -6.39 1.58 10.58
N ILE A 40 -5.83 2.36 11.51
CA ILE A 40 -4.49 2.95 11.39
C ILE A 40 -3.63 2.51 12.55
N HIS A 41 -2.46 1.95 12.25
CA HIS A 41 -1.41 1.66 13.22
C HIS A 41 -0.27 2.65 13.04
N ALA A 42 -0.02 3.47 14.06
CA ALA A 42 1.05 4.47 14.11
C ALA A 42 2.15 4.00 15.06
N GLU A 43 3.36 3.74 14.55
CA GLU A 43 4.46 3.23 15.34
C GLU A 43 5.57 4.26 15.52
N ASN A 44 5.88 4.61 16.78
CA ASN A 44 6.98 5.51 17.15
C ASN A 44 6.97 6.86 16.41
N CYS A 45 5.79 7.39 16.09
CA CYS A 45 5.66 8.67 15.42
C CYS A 45 6.06 9.83 16.35
N THR A 46 6.78 10.81 15.79
CA THR A 46 7.27 11.99 16.49
C THR A 46 6.96 13.30 15.76
N ASP A 47 6.19 13.23 14.67
CA ASP A 47 5.89 14.32 13.74
C ASP A 47 4.49 14.93 13.93
N GLY A 48 3.82 14.62 15.06
CA GLY A 48 2.45 15.07 15.34
C GLY A 48 1.36 14.11 14.84
N THR A 49 1.74 12.94 14.29
CA THR A 49 0.77 11.95 13.80
C THR A 49 -0.19 11.47 14.90
N ASN A 50 0.33 11.21 16.11
CA ASN A 50 -0.46 10.68 17.21
C ASN A 50 -1.52 11.68 17.67
N GLU A 51 -1.14 12.94 17.80
CA GLU A 51 -2.01 14.06 18.19
C GLU A 51 -3.09 14.27 17.11
N TRP A 52 -2.70 14.29 15.85
CA TRP A 52 -3.65 14.45 14.75
C TRP A 52 -4.67 13.31 14.69
N LEU A 53 -4.24 12.05 14.90
CA LEU A 53 -5.16 10.91 14.96
C LEU A 53 -6.15 11.08 16.12
N ALA A 54 -5.69 11.46 17.29
CA ALA A 54 -6.55 11.69 18.45
C ALA A 54 -7.61 12.79 18.21
N GLU A 55 -7.22 13.87 17.54
CA GLU A 55 -8.11 15.01 17.24
C GLU A 55 -9.11 14.72 16.11
N ASN A 56 -8.78 13.85 15.16
CA ASN A 56 -9.55 13.66 13.94
C ASN A 56 -10.24 12.30 13.81
N ALA A 57 -9.95 11.34 14.71
CA ALA A 57 -10.46 9.97 14.60
C ALA A 57 -12.00 9.90 14.58
N GLU A 58 -12.68 10.69 15.41
CA GLU A 58 -14.14 10.71 15.44
C GLU A 58 -14.72 11.27 14.12
N ARG A 59 -14.23 12.43 13.66
CA ARG A 59 -14.67 13.07 12.41
C ARG A 59 -14.44 12.18 11.19
N LEU A 60 -13.32 11.49 11.15
CA LEU A 60 -12.91 10.64 10.04
C LEU A 60 -13.28 9.16 10.25
N GLN A 61 -14.01 8.84 11.33
CA GLN A 61 -14.44 7.48 11.67
C GLN A 61 -13.28 6.47 11.65
N LEU A 62 -12.16 6.83 12.27
CA LEU A 62 -10.96 6.01 12.33
C LEU A 62 -10.91 5.20 13.61
N GLN A 63 -10.48 3.95 13.48
CA GLN A 63 -9.91 3.18 14.58
C GLN A 63 -8.39 3.33 14.49
N TYR A 64 -7.76 3.84 15.53
CA TYR A 64 -6.31 4.03 15.51
C TYR A 64 -5.64 3.43 16.75
N TYR A 65 -4.43 2.98 16.53
CA TYR A 65 -3.59 2.36 17.56
C TYR A 65 -2.20 2.98 17.49
N VAL A 66 -1.67 3.36 18.64
CA VAL A 66 -0.39 4.06 18.74
C VAL A 66 0.57 3.25 19.59
N ASP A 67 1.67 2.83 19.00
CA ASP A 67 2.81 2.26 19.70
C ASP A 67 3.88 3.34 19.91
N VAL A 68 4.15 3.74 21.15
CA VAL A 68 5.18 4.72 21.51
C VAL A 68 6.36 4.04 22.18
N HIS A 69 7.57 4.53 21.90
CA HIS A 69 8.82 4.04 22.52
C HIS A 69 9.09 2.53 22.34
N ASN A 70 8.56 1.96 21.27
CA ASN A 70 8.83 0.56 20.94
C ASN A 70 10.31 0.37 20.56
N LYS A 71 11.07 -0.32 21.44
CA LYS A 71 12.50 -0.61 21.21
C LYS A 71 12.73 -1.65 20.12
N SER A 72 11.71 -2.44 19.82
CA SER A 72 11.71 -3.45 18.77
C SER A 72 10.62 -3.14 17.77
N PRO A 73 10.81 -2.15 16.87
CA PRO A 73 9.77 -1.72 15.96
C PRO A 73 9.32 -2.85 15.05
N LYS A 74 8.01 -3.00 14.92
CA LYS A 74 7.35 -3.98 14.07
C LYS A 74 7.53 -3.65 12.58
N GLY A 75 7.67 -2.34 12.28
CA GLY A 75 7.77 -1.82 10.93
C GLY A 75 6.49 -1.96 10.11
N ILE A 76 6.59 -1.73 8.80
CA ILE A 76 5.43 -1.76 7.90
C ILE A 76 4.73 -3.12 7.94
N GLY A 77 5.46 -4.20 7.72
CA GLY A 77 4.88 -5.54 7.69
C GLY A 77 4.23 -5.95 9.01
N GLY A 78 4.88 -5.64 10.14
CA GLY A 78 4.30 -5.93 11.46
C GLY A 78 3.10 -5.05 11.80
N GLY A 79 3.07 -3.80 11.32
CA GLY A 79 1.91 -2.92 11.44
C GLY A 79 0.73 -3.39 10.59
N MET A 80 0.99 -3.93 9.39
CA MET A 80 -0.05 -4.58 8.58
C MET A 80 -0.65 -5.81 9.28
N ASN A 81 0.20 -6.66 9.87
CA ASN A 81 -0.26 -7.80 10.67
C ASN A 81 -1.16 -7.34 11.82
N PHE A 82 -0.73 -6.31 12.54
CA PHE A 82 -1.50 -5.74 13.64
C PHE A 82 -2.87 -5.24 13.18
N CYS A 83 -2.93 -4.50 12.06
CA CYS A 83 -4.21 -4.06 11.50
C CYS A 83 -5.08 -5.26 11.11
N ALA A 84 -4.51 -6.26 10.42
CA ALA A 84 -5.21 -7.46 9.99
C ALA A 84 -5.85 -8.24 11.14
N GLU A 85 -5.21 -8.28 12.32
CA GLU A 85 -5.76 -8.89 13.54
C GLU A 85 -7.05 -8.21 14.03
N LYS A 86 -7.27 -6.94 13.67
CA LYS A 86 -8.44 -6.14 14.08
C LYS A 86 -9.55 -6.12 13.05
N VAL A 87 -9.31 -6.66 11.85
CA VAL A 87 -10.29 -6.69 10.76
C VAL A 87 -11.34 -7.75 11.03
N GLU A 88 -12.62 -7.33 10.98
CA GLU A 88 -13.79 -8.19 11.15
C GLU A 88 -14.56 -8.39 9.83
N THR A 89 -14.22 -7.65 8.78
CA THR A 89 -14.83 -7.75 7.46
C THR A 89 -14.22 -8.90 6.64
N GLU A 90 -14.88 -9.24 5.54
CA GLU A 90 -14.43 -10.32 4.65
C GLU A 90 -13.10 -10.02 3.97
N TYR A 91 -12.88 -8.75 3.61
CA TYR A 91 -11.68 -8.29 2.89
C TYR A 91 -10.86 -7.32 3.72
N ILE A 92 -9.55 -7.41 3.57
CA ILE A 92 -8.58 -6.42 4.05
C ILE A 92 -8.07 -5.63 2.85
N ASN A 93 -8.14 -4.32 2.94
CA ASN A 93 -7.59 -3.43 1.94
C ASN A 93 -6.41 -2.65 2.53
N PHE A 94 -5.21 -3.10 2.24
CA PHE A 94 -3.98 -2.45 2.69
C PHE A 94 -3.62 -1.27 1.80
N LEU A 95 -3.21 -0.17 2.42
CA LEU A 95 -2.81 1.08 1.79
C LEU A 95 -1.48 1.59 2.34
N HIS A 96 -0.74 2.27 1.50
CA HIS A 96 0.38 3.09 1.96
C HIS A 96 -0.10 4.43 2.52
N SER A 97 0.63 4.95 3.51
CA SER A 97 0.34 6.25 4.11
C SER A 97 0.67 7.46 3.22
N ASP A 98 1.21 7.23 2.02
CA ASP A 98 1.55 8.22 1.02
C ASP A 98 0.84 7.98 -0.34
N PHE A 99 -0.36 7.41 -0.28
CA PHE A 99 -1.26 7.29 -1.43
C PHE A 99 -2.28 8.44 -1.46
N TYR A 100 -2.70 8.80 -2.65
CA TYR A 100 -3.95 9.49 -2.92
C TYR A 100 -4.80 8.58 -3.82
N VAL A 101 -6.01 8.25 -3.38
CA VAL A 101 -6.91 7.35 -4.12
C VAL A 101 -7.93 8.13 -4.92
N THR A 102 -8.29 7.62 -6.11
CA THR A 102 -9.28 8.25 -6.99
C THR A 102 -10.69 7.72 -6.73
N LYS A 103 -11.68 8.36 -7.33
CA LYS A 103 -13.11 8.02 -7.13
C LYS A 103 -13.39 6.53 -7.42
N ASP A 104 -14.08 5.88 -6.48
CA ASP A 104 -14.57 4.49 -6.55
C ASP A 104 -13.47 3.43 -6.76
N TRP A 105 -12.22 3.74 -6.45
CA TRP A 105 -11.05 2.89 -6.63
C TRP A 105 -11.19 1.53 -5.92
N ASP A 106 -11.78 1.51 -4.75
CA ASP A 106 -11.99 0.33 -3.90
C ASP A 106 -13.08 -0.60 -4.47
N LEU A 107 -14.13 -0.06 -5.07
CA LEU A 107 -15.14 -0.83 -5.80
C LEU A 107 -14.51 -1.59 -6.96
N GLU A 108 -13.60 -0.96 -7.70
CA GLU A 108 -12.93 -1.58 -8.84
C GLU A 108 -12.06 -2.78 -8.41
N LEU A 109 -11.41 -2.70 -7.25
CA LEU A 109 -10.68 -3.83 -6.68
C LEU A 109 -11.63 -4.98 -6.29
N LEU A 110 -12.76 -4.65 -5.65
CA LEU A 110 -13.72 -5.66 -5.22
C LEU A 110 -14.41 -6.36 -6.38
N LYS A 111 -14.69 -5.66 -7.48
CA LYS A 111 -15.24 -6.26 -8.71
C LYS A 111 -14.39 -7.42 -9.24
N ILE A 112 -13.06 -7.32 -9.13
CA ILE A 112 -12.16 -8.40 -9.54
C ILE A 112 -12.35 -9.64 -8.66
N HIS A 113 -12.41 -9.48 -7.34
CA HIS A 113 -12.72 -10.60 -6.44
C HIS A 113 -14.09 -11.22 -6.74
N GLN A 114 -15.10 -10.39 -7.00
CA GLN A 114 -16.46 -10.86 -7.33
C GLN A 114 -16.53 -11.59 -8.67
N ALA A 115 -15.71 -11.20 -9.64
CA ALA A 115 -15.61 -11.87 -10.93
C ALA A 115 -14.91 -13.24 -10.84
N HIS A 116 -14.08 -13.44 -9.80
CA HIS A 116 -13.27 -14.65 -9.59
C HIS A 116 -13.46 -15.26 -8.19
N PRO A 117 -14.69 -15.61 -7.78
CA PRO A 117 -15.02 -15.95 -6.39
C PRO A 117 -14.39 -17.26 -5.89
N GLN A 118 -13.82 -18.06 -6.78
CA GLN A 118 -13.15 -19.33 -6.43
C GLN A 118 -11.62 -19.20 -6.37
N GLU A 119 -11.09 -18.01 -6.68
CA GLU A 119 -9.65 -17.79 -6.74
C GLU A 119 -9.16 -17.06 -5.49
N LYS A 120 -7.95 -17.39 -5.06
CA LYS A 120 -7.22 -16.61 -4.07
C LYS A 120 -6.52 -15.46 -4.80
N LEU A 121 -6.92 -14.22 -4.50
CA LEU A 121 -6.42 -13.05 -5.20
C LEU A 121 -5.75 -12.07 -4.24
N TRP A 122 -4.70 -11.42 -4.74
CA TRP A 122 -4.17 -10.17 -4.26
C TRP A 122 -4.36 -9.14 -5.36
N VAL A 123 -5.24 -8.15 -5.14
CA VAL A 123 -5.64 -7.19 -6.16
C VAL A 123 -5.11 -5.80 -5.80
N ASN A 124 -4.20 -5.27 -6.62
CA ASN A 124 -3.58 -3.95 -6.45
C ASN A 124 -4.23 -2.89 -7.33
N SER A 125 -4.09 -1.62 -6.93
CA SER A 125 -4.37 -0.48 -7.82
C SER A 125 -3.19 -0.19 -8.75
N TYR A 126 -3.49 0.28 -9.96
CA TYR A 126 -2.50 0.83 -10.89
C TYR A 126 -1.93 2.13 -10.33
N ARG A 127 -0.61 2.20 -10.19
CA ARG A 127 0.05 3.33 -9.54
C ARG A 127 0.53 4.34 -10.55
N VAL A 128 0.26 5.61 -10.28
CA VAL A 128 0.88 6.74 -10.97
C VAL A 128 1.89 7.37 -10.01
N GLU A 129 3.12 7.52 -10.45
CA GLU A 129 4.23 8.04 -9.64
C GLU A 129 4.93 9.20 -10.35
N PRO A 130 5.34 10.27 -9.62
CA PRO A 130 6.17 11.31 -10.19
C PRO A 130 7.58 10.80 -10.49
N ASN A 131 8.15 11.19 -11.63
CA ASN A 131 9.53 10.86 -11.97
C ASN A 131 10.52 11.71 -11.15
N MET A 132 10.83 11.24 -9.95
CA MET A 132 11.73 11.95 -9.03
C MET A 132 13.21 11.58 -9.24
N PHE A 133 13.50 10.43 -9.85
CA PHE A 133 14.84 9.83 -9.83
C PHE A 133 15.20 9.16 -11.16
N ASN A 134 14.65 9.61 -12.28
CA ASN A 134 14.81 8.95 -13.57
C ASN A 134 14.48 7.45 -13.50
N SER A 135 13.42 7.13 -12.77
CA SER A 135 12.94 5.75 -12.63
C SER A 135 12.43 5.23 -13.96
N PRO A 136 12.80 4.01 -14.37
CA PRO A 136 12.25 3.43 -15.59
C PRO A 136 10.76 3.14 -15.42
N GLN A 137 10.02 3.20 -16.54
CA GLN A 137 8.64 2.73 -16.57
C GLN A 137 8.59 1.24 -16.21
N ARG A 138 7.70 0.88 -15.30
CA ARG A 138 7.51 -0.51 -14.83
C ARG A 138 6.09 -0.98 -15.12
N PRO A 139 5.87 -2.26 -15.44
CA PRO A 139 4.51 -2.79 -15.57
C PRO A 139 3.70 -2.51 -14.29
N GLY A 140 2.47 -1.99 -14.46
CA GLY A 140 1.58 -1.63 -13.36
C GLY A 140 1.93 -0.35 -12.61
N THR A 141 2.92 0.40 -13.09
CA THR A 141 3.27 1.72 -12.58
C THR A 141 3.46 2.67 -13.75
N TYR A 142 2.78 3.80 -13.73
CA TYR A 142 2.93 4.86 -14.73
C TYR A 142 3.81 5.96 -14.14
N ILE A 143 4.98 6.15 -14.73
CA ILE A 143 5.90 7.22 -14.31
C ILE A 143 5.61 8.45 -15.15
N ILE A 144 5.26 9.55 -14.49
CA ILE A 144 4.91 10.83 -15.12
C ILE A 144 5.91 11.91 -14.72
N ASP A 145 5.98 12.99 -15.53
CA ASP A 145 6.79 14.15 -15.17
C ASP A 145 6.41 14.67 -13.78
N LYS A 146 7.42 14.95 -12.96
CA LYS A 146 7.26 15.39 -11.55
C LYS A 146 6.42 16.66 -11.40
N ASP A 147 6.39 17.50 -12.42
CA ASP A 147 5.69 18.79 -12.40
C ASP A 147 4.24 18.70 -12.93
N SER A 148 3.81 17.52 -13.44
CA SER A 148 2.47 17.33 -14.02
C SER A 148 1.35 17.60 -13.01
N PHE A 149 1.45 16.98 -11.81
CA PHE A 149 0.44 17.15 -10.73
C PHE A 149 1.07 17.56 -9.40
N GLY A 150 2.35 17.83 -9.38
CA GLY A 150 3.14 18.02 -8.17
C GLY A 150 3.62 16.69 -7.57
N CYS A 151 4.76 16.73 -6.89
CA CYS A 151 5.40 15.53 -6.35
C CYS A 151 5.47 15.50 -4.82
N TYR A 152 4.94 16.53 -4.16
CA TYR A 152 4.93 16.69 -2.72
C TYR A 152 3.52 16.99 -2.21
N HIS A 153 3.27 16.68 -0.94
CA HIS A 153 1.97 16.92 -0.31
C HIS A 153 1.45 18.36 -0.45
N ASN A 154 2.34 19.35 -0.51
CA ASN A 154 2.01 20.76 -0.53
C ASN A 154 1.87 21.37 -1.92
N ASN A 155 2.22 20.64 -2.98
CA ASN A 155 2.07 21.08 -4.36
C ASN A 155 1.26 20.08 -5.22
N PHE A 156 0.71 19.04 -4.63
CA PHE A 156 -0.11 18.08 -5.34
C PHE A 156 -1.48 18.66 -5.69
N THR A 157 -1.85 18.59 -6.97
CA THR A 157 -3.12 19.09 -7.49
C THR A 157 -4.08 17.91 -7.72
N ALA A 158 -4.79 17.52 -6.68
CA ALA A 158 -5.70 16.38 -6.67
C ALA A 158 -6.76 16.42 -7.78
N SER A 159 -7.42 17.59 -7.98
CA SER A 159 -8.45 17.74 -9.02
C SER A 159 -7.89 17.52 -10.43
N ALA A 160 -6.70 18.07 -10.73
CA ALA A 160 -6.09 17.88 -12.04
C ALA A 160 -5.68 16.40 -12.27
N PHE A 161 -5.23 15.72 -11.22
CA PHE A 161 -4.95 14.29 -11.29
C PHE A 161 -6.23 13.47 -11.52
N GLU A 162 -7.33 13.77 -10.82
CA GLU A 162 -8.61 13.07 -11.00
C GLU A 162 -9.19 13.28 -12.38
N ASP A 163 -9.15 14.51 -12.92
CA ASP A 163 -9.59 14.81 -14.28
C ASP A 163 -8.79 14.02 -15.31
N TRP A 164 -7.47 14.00 -15.17
CA TRP A 164 -6.59 13.22 -16.03
C TRP A 164 -6.86 11.71 -15.93
N VAL A 165 -7.09 11.16 -14.72
CA VAL A 165 -7.43 9.73 -14.55
C VAL A 165 -8.76 9.40 -15.23
N LYS A 166 -9.74 10.29 -15.16
CA LYS A 166 -11.01 10.12 -15.84
C LYS A 166 -10.82 10.02 -17.36
N GLU A 167 -10.10 10.97 -17.94
CA GLU A 167 -9.75 10.96 -19.37
C GLU A 167 -8.97 9.70 -19.76
N LEU A 168 -8.00 9.29 -18.93
CA LEU A 168 -7.20 8.10 -19.17
C LEU A 168 -8.06 6.82 -19.21
N LYS A 169 -9.03 6.69 -18.31
CA LYS A 169 -9.97 5.56 -18.28
C LYS A 169 -10.91 5.56 -19.49
N GLU A 170 -11.34 6.71 -19.97
CA GLU A 170 -12.19 6.84 -21.17
C GLU A 170 -11.46 6.48 -22.45
N MET A 171 -10.14 6.70 -22.53
CA MET A 171 -9.31 6.44 -23.72
C MET A 171 -8.77 5.01 -23.80
N ASN A 172 -8.82 4.24 -22.72
CA ASN A 172 -8.21 2.92 -22.66
C ASN A 172 -9.24 1.86 -22.34
N ASP A 173 -9.14 0.74 -23.05
CA ASP A 173 -9.88 -0.45 -22.70
C ASP A 173 -9.40 -1.00 -21.36
N TYR A 174 -10.32 -1.67 -20.64
CA TYR A 174 -10.00 -2.37 -19.42
C TYR A 174 -8.96 -3.46 -19.69
N PHE A 175 -7.91 -3.51 -18.88
CA PHE A 175 -6.93 -4.59 -18.90
C PHE A 175 -6.47 -4.94 -17.48
N GLU A 176 -6.05 -6.17 -17.31
CA GLU A 176 -5.44 -6.70 -16.10
C GLU A 176 -3.98 -7.06 -16.36
N ILE A 177 -3.12 -6.75 -15.41
CA ILE A 177 -1.72 -7.16 -15.45
C ILE A 177 -1.49 -8.15 -14.31
N PRO A 178 -0.88 -9.32 -14.55
CA PRO A 178 -0.53 -10.28 -13.51
C PRO A 178 0.68 -9.76 -12.71
N LYS A 179 0.44 -8.74 -11.89
CA LYS A 179 1.48 -8.07 -11.12
C LYS A 179 1.03 -7.85 -9.68
N GLY A 180 1.93 -8.06 -8.73
CA GLY A 180 1.63 -7.99 -7.32
C GLY A 180 2.55 -7.10 -6.50
N GLU A 181 3.38 -6.30 -7.14
CA GLU A 181 4.29 -5.43 -6.39
C GLU A 181 3.56 -4.36 -5.59
N GLY A 182 4.05 -4.18 -4.39
CA GLY A 182 3.56 -3.20 -3.44
C GLY A 182 2.63 -3.81 -2.40
N VAL A 183 2.85 -3.42 -1.17
CA VAL A 183 2.10 -3.86 0.01
C VAL A 183 0.71 -3.24 0.12
N SER A 184 0.23 -2.55 -0.91
CA SER A 184 -1.15 -2.08 -1.02
C SER A 184 -1.94 -3.05 -1.87
N GLY A 185 -3.01 -3.60 -1.31
CA GLY A 185 -3.85 -4.53 -2.07
C GLY A 185 -5.06 -4.98 -1.28
N LEU A 186 -6.08 -5.39 -2.02
CA LEU A 186 -7.29 -6.01 -1.50
C LEU A 186 -7.10 -7.53 -1.49
N VAL A 187 -7.33 -8.15 -0.35
CA VAL A 187 -7.21 -9.60 -0.15
C VAL A 187 -8.32 -10.12 0.75
N LEU A 188 -8.78 -11.35 0.53
CA LEU A 188 -9.63 -12.05 1.50
C LEU A 188 -8.88 -12.22 2.83
N LYS A 189 -9.55 -11.88 3.93
CA LYS A 189 -9.01 -12.08 5.29
C LYS A 189 -8.56 -13.52 5.52
N SER A 190 -9.34 -14.49 5.05
CA SER A 190 -9.01 -15.91 5.16
C SER A 190 -7.74 -16.30 4.40
N VAL A 191 -7.49 -15.70 3.24
CA VAL A 191 -6.25 -15.90 2.46
C VAL A 191 -5.04 -15.29 3.17
N TRP A 192 -5.20 -14.07 3.74
CA TRP A 192 -4.16 -13.46 4.55
C TRP A 192 -3.76 -14.33 5.74
N ASP A 193 -4.76 -14.86 6.46
CA ASP A 193 -4.56 -15.71 7.63
C ASP A 193 -3.90 -17.05 7.26
N GLU A 194 -4.30 -17.65 6.12
CA GLU A 194 -3.71 -18.88 5.61
C GLU A 194 -2.23 -18.72 5.25
N VAL A 195 -1.86 -17.58 4.61
CA VAL A 195 -0.47 -17.26 4.27
C VAL A 195 0.36 -16.91 5.51
N GLY A 196 -0.30 -16.46 6.60
CA GLY A 196 0.32 -16.10 7.87
C GLY A 196 0.87 -14.67 7.92
N GLY A 197 0.40 -13.79 7.05
CA GLY A 197 0.78 -12.37 7.02
C GLY A 197 2.25 -12.13 6.74
N ASN A 198 2.78 -10.97 7.15
CA ASN A 198 4.20 -10.63 7.01
C ASN A 198 5.08 -11.36 8.03
N ASP A 199 6.27 -11.77 7.61
CA ASP A 199 7.25 -12.40 8.50
C ASP A 199 7.97 -11.33 9.35
N PRO A 200 7.82 -11.33 10.69
CA PRO A 200 8.40 -10.32 11.57
C PRO A 200 9.93 -10.28 11.56
N ARG A 201 10.59 -11.30 11.03
CA ARG A 201 12.05 -11.31 10.87
C ARG A 201 12.56 -10.18 10.00
N PHE A 202 11.75 -9.70 9.05
CA PHE A 202 12.13 -8.62 8.13
C PHE A 202 11.85 -7.21 8.66
N ALA A 203 11.41 -7.08 9.92
CA ALA A 203 11.27 -5.78 10.54
C ALA A 203 12.60 -5.00 10.55
N PRO A 204 12.57 -3.66 10.42
CA PRO A 204 11.38 -2.83 10.29
C PRO A 204 10.88 -2.65 8.85
N THR A 205 11.65 -3.01 7.84
CA THR A 205 11.32 -2.76 6.41
C THR A 205 12.31 -3.46 5.47
N SER A 206 11.94 -3.59 4.20
CA SER A 206 12.67 -4.19 3.10
C SER A 206 12.73 -5.72 3.16
N TRP A 207 12.50 -6.35 2.02
CA TRP A 207 12.43 -7.79 1.81
C TRP A 207 11.19 -8.47 2.42
N ASP A 208 10.43 -7.78 3.24
CA ASP A 208 9.18 -8.23 3.83
C ASP A 208 8.08 -8.46 2.78
N ASP A 209 7.94 -7.55 1.84
CA ASP A 209 7.02 -7.64 0.71
C ASP A 209 7.36 -8.81 -0.24
N MET A 210 8.62 -8.95 -0.63
CA MET A 210 9.07 -10.08 -1.46
C MET A 210 8.84 -11.42 -0.78
N ASP A 211 9.11 -11.52 0.53
CA ASP A 211 8.85 -12.72 1.31
C ASP A 211 7.36 -13.06 1.35
N LEU A 212 6.52 -12.05 1.60
CA LEU A 212 5.08 -12.20 1.60
C LEU A 212 4.57 -12.70 0.25
N PHE A 213 4.99 -12.06 -0.85
CA PHE A 213 4.53 -12.42 -2.19
C PHE A 213 4.99 -13.81 -2.62
N LEU A 214 6.21 -14.20 -2.28
CA LEU A 214 6.67 -15.56 -2.55
C LEU A 214 5.81 -16.61 -1.80
N ARG A 215 5.49 -16.36 -0.53
CA ARG A 215 4.59 -17.25 0.23
C ARG A 215 3.16 -17.24 -0.33
N MET A 216 2.65 -16.07 -0.73
CA MET A 216 1.35 -15.98 -1.41
C MET A 216 1.32 -16.83 -2.69
N LEU A 217 2.34 -16.74 -3.54
CA LEU A 217 2.45 -17.58 -4.74
C LEU A 217 2.46 -19.08 -4.39
N GLN A 218 3.19 -19.48 -3.34
CA GLN A 218 3.22 -20.88 -2.87
C GLN A 218 1.85 -21.37 -2.36
N HIS A 219 1.01 -20.46 -1.86
CA HIS A 219 -0.38 -20.73 -1.46
C HIS A 219 -1.39 -20.61 -2.61
N GLY A 220 -0.91 -20.43 -3.85
CA GLY A 220 -1.76 -20.36 -5.04
C GLY A 220 -2.48 -19.01 -5.21
N VAL A 221 -1.99 -17.95 -4.57
CA VAL A 221 -2.54 -16.60 -4.75
C VAL A 221 -2.13 -16.06 -6.12
N ARG A 222 -3.11 -15.61 -6.90
CA ARG A 222 -2.90 -14.90 -8.16
C ARG A 222 -2.89 -13.40 -7.92
N PHE A 223 -1.92 -12.72 -8.48
CA PHE A 223 -1.80 -11.27 -8.43
C PHE A 223 -2.50 -10.64 -9.62
N VAL A 224 -3.29 -9.60 -9.36
CA VAL A 224 -4.06 -8.89 -10.39
C VAL A 224 -3.94 -7.39 -10.17
N LEU A 225 -3.79 -6.66 -11.25
CA LEU A 225 -3.72 -5.22 -11.25
C LEU A 225 -4.69 -4.69 -12.32
N PRO A 226 -5.94 -4.32 -11.93
CA PRO A 226 -6.90 -3.74 -12.86
C PRO A 226 -6.54 -2.29 -13.17
N PHE A 227 -6.60 -1.93 -14.44
CA PHE A 227 -6.40 -0.54 -14.87
C PHE A 227 -7.55 0.40 -14.44
N SER A 228 -8.69 -0.16 -14.08
CA SER A 228 -9.85 0.62 -13.59
C SER A 228 -9.64 1.23 -12.19
N SER A 229 -8.71 0.67 -11.38
CA SER A 229 -8.35 1.20 -10.07
C SER A 229 -7.01 1.92 -10.14
N ILE A 230 -7.02 3.25 -10.10
CA ILE A 230 -5.80 4.08 -10.24
C ILE A 230 -5.59 4.91 -8.97
N VAL A 231 -4.35 4.96 -8.50
CA VAL A 231 -3.95 5.75 -7.34
C VAL A 231 -2.68 6.55 -7.65
N TRP A 232 -2.53 7.70 -6.99
CA TRP A 232 -1.26 8.41 -6.95
C TRP A 232 -0.41 7.91 -5.79
N HIS A 233 0.86 7.65 -6.05
CA HIS A 233 1.83 7.25 -5.03
C HIS A 233 2.97 8.27 -4.99
N PHE A 234 3.17 8.90 -3.84
CA PHE A 234 4.21 9.90 -3.66
C PHE A 234 5.64 9.33 -3.60
N GLY A 235 5.79 8.02 -3.63
CA GLY A 235 7.08 7.37 -3.79
C GLY A 235 7.87 7.21 -2.50
N ALA A 236 7.26 6.63 -1.46
CA ALA A 236 7.90 6.30 -0.18
C ALA A 236 8.42 7.53 0.60
N ARG A 237 7.60 8.58 0.65
CA ARG A 237 7.94 9.88 1.26
C ARG A 237 8.05 9.87 2.78
N GLY A 238 7.60 8.84 3.46
CA GLY A 238 7.65 8.80 4.90
C GLY A 238 9.06 8.70 5.47
N SER A 239 9.46 7.51 5.85
CA SER A 239 10.75 7.29 6.51
C SER A 239 11.92 6.98 5.56
N HIS A 240 11.65 6.80 4.25
CA HIS A 240 12.65 6.23 3.34
C HIS A 240 13.26 7.24 2.39
N ARG A 241 12.46 8.13 1.83
CA ARG A 241 12.90 9.10 0.84
C ARG A 241 12.54 10.52 1.28
N LEU A 242 13.28 11.03 2.25
CA LEU A 242 13.07 12.35 2.80
C LEU A 242 13.45 13.45 1.77
N GLU A 243 12.69 14.53 1.74
CA GLU A 243 12.96 15.71 0.89
C GLU A 243 14.35 16.26 1.13
N GLU A 244 14.77 16.37 2.39
CA GLU A 244 16.07 16.84 2.83
C GLU A 244 17.24 16.03 2.28
N ASN A 245 16.99 14.77 1.88
CA ASN A 245 17.96 13.89 1.22
C ASN A 245 17.79 13.87 -0.30
N GLY A 246 17.09 14.83 -0.88
CA GLY A 246 16.76 14.83 -2.32
C GLY A 246 15.99 13.58 -2.76
N GLY A 247 15.21 12.97 -1.84
CA GLY A 247 14.44 11.78 -2.08
C GLY A 247 15.27 10.48 -2.17
N GLN A 248 16.55 10.52 -1.85
CA GLN A 248 17.39 9.31 -1.78
C GLN A 248 17.02 8.47 -0.56
N SER A 249 17.24 7.16 -0.66
CA SER A 249 17.06 6.26 0.47
C SER A 249 17.89 6.69 1.67
N SER A 250 17.27 6.72 2.84
CA SER A 250 17.98 7.04 4.09
C SER A 250 19.06 6.01 4.42
N GLN A 251 20.03 6.38 5.25
CA GLN A 251 21.03 5.43 5.73
C GLN A 251 20.38 4.24 6.46
N ARG A 252 19.38 4.54 7.29
CA ARG A 252 18.59 3.52 8.02
C ARG A 252 17.96 2.51 7.05
N GLN A 253 17.41 2.97 5.94
CA GLN A 253 16.81 2.12 4.92
C GLN A 253 17.86 1.20 4.28
N ARG A 254 19.01 1.74 3.88
CA ARG A 254 20.11 0.95 3.29
C ARG A 254 20.63 -0.12 4.26
N GLU A 255 20.77 0.21 5.53
CA GLU A 255 21.19 -0.74 6.57
C GLU A 255 20.15 -1.85 6.78
N ALA A 256 18.86 -1.50 6.81
CA ALA A 256 17.78 -2.47 6.92
C ALA A 256 17.76 -3.43 5.71
N GLU A 257 17.90 -2.89 4.52
CA GLU A 257 17.99 -3.67 3.28
C GLU A 257 19.14 -4.70 3.30
N GLN A 258 20.34 -4.27 3.70
CA GLN A 258 21.49 -5.17 3.79
C GLN A 258 21.28 -6.27 4.84
N LYS A 259 20.78 -5.94 6.02
CA LYS A 259 20.48 -6.91 7.07
C LYS A 259 19.43 -7.92 6.64
N ASN A 260 18.34 -7.42 6.04
CA ASN A 260 17.23 -8.28 5.63
C ASN A 260 17.55 -9.14 4.41
N ARG A 261 18.48 -8.70 3.54
CA ARG A 261 19.04 -9.54 2.48
C ARG A 261 19.73 -10.81 3.05
N ILE A 262 20.44 -10.68 4.16
CA ILE A 262 21.08 -11.83 4.84
C ILE A 262 19.99 -12.77 5.38
N LYS A 263 18.96 -12.23 6.06
CA LYS A 263 17.84 -13.03 6.59
C LYS A 263 17.06 -13.71 5.45
N TRP A 264 16.93 -13.06 4.31
CA TRP A 264 16.35 -13.68 3.12
C TRP A 264 17.13 -14.91 2.69
N LEU A 265 18.46 -14.79 2.54
CA LEU A 265 19.32 -15.91 2.18
C LEU A 265 19.32 -17.02 3.23
N GLU A 266 19.21 -16.68 4.51
CA GLU A 266 19.06 -17.66 5.59
C GLU A 266 17.76 -18.44 5.49
N LYS A 267 16.65 -17.76 5.11
CA LYS A 267 15.33 -18.37 4.96
C LYS A 267 15.20 -19.19 3.68
N TRP A 268 15.52 -18.57 2.55
CA TRP A 268 15.19 -19.09 1.22
C TRP A 268 16.36 -19.79 0.52
N LYS A 269 17.59 -19.68 1.02
CA LYS A 269 18.84 -20.28 0.51
C LYS A 269 19.27 -19.84 -0.88
N GLN A 270 18.50 -18.95 -1.51
CA GLN A 270 18.81 -18.38 -2.83
C GLN A 270 18.24 -16.96 -2.97
N MET A 271 18.75 -16.22 -3.94
CA MET A 271 18.24 -14.90 -4.26
C MET A 271 16.94 -15.00 -5.07
N PRO A 272 16.02 -14.03 -4.97
CA PRO A 272 14.81 -14.03 -5.76
C PRO A 272 15.14 -13.90 -7.24
N THR A 273 14.31 -14.50 -8.08
CA THR A 273 14.27 -14.27 -9.53
C THR A 273 12.92 -13.65 -9.88
N PHE A 274 12.89 -12.91 -10.97
CA PHE A 274 11.72 -12.15 -11.38
C PHE A 274 11.30 -12.52 -12.80
N ASP A 275 10.02 -12.36 -13.10
CA ASP A 275 9.48 -12.51 -14.45
C ASP A 275 9.51 -11.17 -15.23
N GLN A 276 8.89 -11.16 -16.41
CA GLN A 276 8.81 -9.98 -17.27
C GLN A 276 7.98 -8.82 -16.69
N TYR A 277 7.19 -9.08 -15.64
CA TYR A 277 6.41 -8.09 -14.89
C TYR A 277 7.07 -7.70 -13.58
N GLU A 278 8.35 -8.06 -13.40
CA GLU A 278 9.10 -7.88 -12.15
C GLU A 278 8.47 -8.58 -10.93
N MET A 279 7.60 -9.57 -11.18
CA MET A 279 7.05 -10.42 -10.14
C MET A 279 8.06 -11.47 -9.69
N ILE A 280 8.13 -11.67 -8.38
CA ILE A 280 8.96 -12.75 -7.83
C ILE A 280 8.45 -14.10 -8.33
N LYS A 281 9.38 -14.97 -8.76
CA LYS A 281 9.08 -16.34 -9.19
C LYS A 281 9.17 -17.30 -8.03
N GLN A 282 8.34 -18.33 -8.08
CA GLN A 282 8.51 -19.50 -7.22
C GLN A 282 9.84 -20.18 -7.52
N PHE A 283 10.45 -20.70 -6.49
CA PHE A 283 11.68 -21.50 -6.59
C PHE A 283 11.36 -22.95 -6.94
#